data_48bf9a5424b543f22325587be212027f
#
_entry.id   48bf9a5424b543f22325587be212027f
#
_cell.length_a   1.000
_cell.length_b   1.000
_cell.length_c   1.000
_cell.angle_alpha   90.00
_cell.angle_beta   90.00
_cell.angle_gamma   90.00
#
_symmetry.space_group_name_H-M   'P 1'
#
loop_
_entity.id
_entity.type
_entity.pdbx_description
1 polymer ?
#
loop_
_entity_poly.entity_id
_entity_poly.type
_entity_poly.pdbx_seq_one_letter_code
_entity_poly.pdbx_strand_id
1 'polypeptide(L)'
;MNNTIQYAVDNDGIALLTIDLPGKSMNVLTPELMEDLETTTSQAVADDAVKGIVITSGKKAFIAGADIKDMVTAYDRGLSHKEAAEFSFGLNKTLRQIETCGKPVAIAINGLALGGGLEVCLAGHYRVLANDTGAVLGFPEVNIGLLPGAGGTQRTPRLIGFRNA
;
A
#
# COMPACT_ATOMS: atom_id res chain seq x y z
N MET A 1 -11.65 10.16 -8.96
CA MET A 1 -10.44 10.12 -8.11
C MET A 1 -10.74 10.85 -6.81
N ASN A 2 -10.38 10.26 -5.69
CA ASN A 2 -10.70 10.78 -4.35
C ASN A 2 -9.64 11.80 -3.83
N ASN A 3 -8.66 12.18 -4.66
CA ASN A 3 -7.54 13.06 -4.33
C ASN A 3 -6.65 12.57 -3.18
N THR A 4 -6.53 11.27 -2.98
CA THR A 4 -5.65 10.67 -1.99
C THR A 4 -4.24 10.42 -2.52
N ILE A 5 -4.06 10.48 -3.84
CA ILE A 5 -2.78 10.30 -4.55
C ILE A 5 -2.58 11.45 -5.54
N GLN A 6 -1.44 12.12 -5.42
CA GLN A 6 -0.97 13.07 -6.43
C GLN A 6 -0.19 12.27 -7.50
N TYR A 7 -0.56 12.48 -8.77
CA TYR A 7 0.06 11.81 -9.91
C TYR A 7 0.83 12.81 -10.77
N ALA A 8 2.09 12.53 -11.05
CA ALA A 8 2.93 13.32 -11.95
C ALA A 8 3.84 12.40 -12.76
N VAL A 9 4.17 12.77 -13.98
CA VAL A 9 5.17 12.07 -14.81
C VAL A 9 6.31 13.04 -15.09
N ASP A 10 7.54 12.60 -14.85
CA ASP A 10 8.73 13.40 -15.11
C ASP A 10 9.23 13.28 -16.56
N ASN A 11 10.28 14.03 -16.89
CA ASN A 11 10.85 14.05 -18.24
C ASN A 11 11.54 12.73 -18.65
N ASP A 12 11.86 11.87 -17.69
CA ASP A 12 12.47 10.55 -17.93
C ASP A 12 11.42 9.46 -18.14
N GLY A 13 10.13 9.80 -17.98
CA GLY A 13 9.00 8.89 -18.09
C GLY A 13 8.74 8.12 -16.80
N ILE A 14 9.08 8.67 -15.65
CA ILE A 14 8.77 8.06 -14.36
C ILE A 14 7.47 8.64 -13.81
N ALA A 15 6.47 7.81 -13.62
CA ALA A 15 5.24 8.19 -12.93
C ALA A 15 5.47 8.18 -11.42
N LEU A 16 5.35 9.34 -10.80
CA LEU A 16 5.42 9.51 -9.34
C LEU A 16 3.99 9.55 -8.77
N LEU A 17 3.69 8.58 -7.94
CA LEU A 17 2.44 8.45 -7.18
C LEU A 17 2.72 8.83 -5.72
N THR A 18 2.31 10.02 -5.33
CA THR A 18 2.54 10.52 -3.96
C THR A 18 1.26 10.40 -3.15
N ILE A 19 1.25 9.48 -2.18
CA ILE A 19 0.12 9.24 -1.28
C ILE A 19 0.02 10.38 -0.28
N ASP A 20 -1.11 11.08 -0.24
CA ASP A 20 -1.35 12.19 0.67
C ASP A 20 -2.84 12.31 1.02
N LEU A 21 -3.29 11.57 2.04
CA LEU A 21 -4.68 11.59 2.46
C LEU A 21 -5.08 12.96 3.02
N PRO A 22 -6.08 13.63 2.42
CA PRO A 22 -6.53 14.93 2.91
C PRO A 22 -7.03 14.86 4.36
N GLY A 23 -6.69 15.86 5.17
CA GLY A 23 -7.19 16.01 6.54
C GLY A 23 -6.67 14.99 7.56
N LYS A 24 -5.79 14.07 7.16
CA LYS A 24 -5.14 13.09 8.05
C LYS A 24 -3.69 13.48 8.30
N SER A 25 -3.19 13.31 9.51
CA SER A 25 -1.77 13.53 9.85
C SER A 25 -0.85 12.42 9.34
N MET A 26 -1.39 11.23 9.13
CA MET A 26 -0.71 10.06 8.56
C MET A 26 -1.57 9.43 7.47
N ASN A 27 -0.92 8.79 6.51
CA ASN A 27 -1.63 7.94 5.56
C ASN A 27 -2.03 6.62 6.24
N VAL A 28 -3.26 6.21 6.03
CA VAL A 28 -3.82 4.91 6.41
C VAL A 28 -4.54 4.32 5.21
N LEU A 29 -4.63 3.01 5.13
CA LEU A 29 -5.39 2.35 4.07
C LEU A 29 -6.88 2.56 4.31
N THR A 30 -7.49 3.30 3.40
CA THR A 30 -8.94 3.49 3.29
C THR A 30 -9.42 2.95 1.95
N PRO A 31 -10.72 2.68 1.78
CA PRO A 31 -11.28 2.29 0.48
C PRO A 31 -10.94 3.27 -0.64
N GLU A 32 -10.99 4.57 -0.36
CA GLU A 32 -10.70 5.63 -1.33
C GLU A 32 -9.23 5.63 -1.76
N LEU A 33 -8.30 5.41 -0.81
CA LEU A 33 -6.88 5.28 -1.15
C LEU A 33 -6.62 4.06 -2.02
N MET A 34 -7.28 2.94 -1.72
CA MET A 34 -7.13 1.71 -2.50
C MET A 34 -7.68 1.87 -3.93
N GLU A 35 -8.83 2.53 -4.09
CA GLU A 35 -9.39 2.86 -5.39
C GLU A 35 -8.47 3.80 -6.19
N ASP A 36 -7.94 4.85 -5.56
CA ASP A 36 -7.02 5.76 -6.22
C ASP A 36 -5.70 5.06 -6.58
N LEU A 37 -5.20 4.13 -5.75
CA LEU A 37 -4.00 3.35 -6.03
C LEU A 37 -4.20 2.42 -7.25
N GLU A 38 -5.34 1.74 -7.33
CA GLU A 38 -5.72 0.92 -8.49
C GLU A 38 -5.82 1.77 -9.76
N THR A 39 -6.51 2.91 -9.66
CA THR A 39 -6.76 3.81 -10.79
C THR A 39 -5.47 4.46 -11.31
N THR A 40 -4.66 5.04 -10.42
CA THR A 40 -3.41 5.72 -10.80
C THR A 40 -2.36 4.74 -11.32
N THR A 41 -2.30 3.53 -10.77
CA THR A 41 -1.44 2.46 -11.31
C THR A 41 -1.90 2.06 -12.70
N SER A 42 -3.20 1.87 -12.92
CA SER A 42 -3.77 1.56 -14.25
C SER A 42 -3.48 2.67 -15.26
N GLN A 43 -3.63 3.93 -14.86
CA GLN A 43 -3.30 5.10 -15.69
C GLN A 43 -1.82 5.09 -16.10
N ALA A 44 -0.91 4.89 -15.15
CA ALA A 44 0.52 4.83 -15.43
C ALA A 44 0.90 3.65 -16.35
N VAL A 45 0.22 2.51 -16.21
CA VAL A 45 0.44 1.34 -17.07
C VAL A 45 -0.04 1.59 -18.50
N ALA A 46 -1.18 2.25 -18.68
CA ALA A 46 -1.79 2.53 -19.98
C ALA A 46 -1.07 3.64 -20.77
N ASP A 47 -0.25 4.45 -20.12
CA ASP A 47 0.50 5.53 -20.78
C ASP A 47 1.83 5.01 -21.35
N ASP A 48 1.97 4.96 -22.65
CA ASP A 48 3.18 4.50 -23.35
C ASP A 48 4.42 5.37 -23.05
N ALA A 49 4.25 6.62 -22.63
CA ALA A 49 5.35 7.50 -22.22
C ALA A 49 5.92 7.12 -20.84
N VAL A 50 5.16 6.41 -20.00
CA VAL A 50 5.60 5.96 -18.69
C VAL A 50 6.44 4.69 -18.81
N LYS A 51 7.68 4.75 -18.35
CA LYS A 51 8.66 3.64 -18.34
C LYS A 51 8.74 2.93 -17.00
N GLY A 52 8.37 3.61 -15.93
CA GLY A 52 8.40 3.06 -14.56
C GLY A 52 7.54 3.88 -13.61
N ILE A 53 7.27 3.32 -12.44
CA ILE A 53 6.38 3.90 -11.43
C ILE A 53 7.14 3.99 -10.12
N VAL A 54 7.05 5.13 -9.44
CA VAL A 54 7.50 5.31 -8.05
C VAL A 54 6.30 5.63 -7.18
N ILE A 55 6.12 4.87 -6.10
CA ILE A 55 5.09 5.13 -5.08
C ILE A 55 5.77 5.62 -3.81
N THR A 56 5.34 6.76 -3.30
CA THR A 56 5.87 7.37 -2.08
C THR A 56 4.77 8.04 -1.27
N SER A 57 5.13 8.69 -0.16
CA SER A 57 4.22 9.44 0.69
C SER A 57 4.60 10.91 0.76
N GLY A 58 3.60 11.79 0.71
CA GLY A 58 3.73 13.22 0.99
C GLY A 58 3.79 13.55 2.49
N LYS A 59 3.68 12.54 3.37
CA LYS A 59 3.69 12.70 4.82
C LYS A 59 4.97 12.10 5.44
N LYS A 60 5.17 12.31 6.75
CA LYS A 60 6.32 11.73 7.49
C LYS A 60 6.26 10.20 7.54
N ALA A 61 5.06 9.62 7.69
CA ALA A 61 4.86 8.18 7.60
C ALA A 61 4.57 7.79 6.14
N PHE A 62 5.00 6.59 5.72
CA PHE A 62 4.59 6.04 4.44
C PHE A 62 3.10 5.68 4.49
N ILE A 63 2.74 4.59 5.17
CA ILE A 63 1.36 4.20 5.48
C ILE A 63 1.36 3.49 6.83
N ALA A 64 0.57 3.98 7.79
CA ALA A 64 0.55 3.49 9.18
C ALA A 64 -0.34 2.24 9.38
N GLY A 65 -0.78 1.58 8.31
CA GLY A 65 -1.66 0.41 8.34
C GLY A 65 -3.08 0.73 7.90
N ALA A 66 -4.03 -0.17 8.20
CA ALA A 66 -5.45 0.02 7.96
C ALA A 66 -6.05 1.06 8.93
N ASP A 67 -7.14 1.73 8.54
CA ASP A 67 -7.88 2.58 9.48
C ASP A 67 -8.67 1.69 10.45
N ILE A 68 -8.16 1.59 11.70
CA ILE A 68 -8.75 0.76 12.74
C ILE A 68 -10.18 1.20 13.06
N LYS A 69 -10.50 2.49 12.95
CA LYS A 69 -11.86 2.99 13.21
C LYS A 69 -12.85 2.45 12.19
N ASP A 70 -12.45 2.40 10.92
CA ASP A 70 -13.28 1.82 9.86
C ASP A 70 -13.48 0.32 10.08
N MET A 71 -12.44 -0.39 10.52
CA MET A 71 -12.54 -1.82 10.85
C MET A 71 -13.50 -2.07 12.03
N VAL A 72 -13.41 -1.29 13.12
CA VAL A 72 -14.32 -1.39 14.26
C VAL A 72 -15.75 -1.08 13.83
N THR A 73 -15.95 -0.02 13.06
CA THR A 73 -17.27 0.36 12.53
C THR A 73 -17.88 -0.75 11.66
N ALA A 74 -17.08 -1.39 10.82
CA ALA A 74 -17.52 -2.52 10.00
C ALA A 74 -17.89 -3.73 10.87
N TYR A 75 -17.08 -4.03 11.89
CA TYR A 75 -17.35 -5.11 12.83
C TYR A 75 -18.66 -4.87 13.63
N ASP A 76 -18.86 -3.67 14.16
CA ASP A 76 -20.05 -3.30 14.94
C ASP A 76 -21.34 -3.35 14.10
N ARG A 77 -21.24 -3.15 12.79
CA ARG A 77 -22.36 -3.32 11.84
C ARG A 77 -22.72 -4.78 11.57
N GLY A 78 -21.96 -5.73 12.12
CA GLY A 78 -22.17 -7.15 11.88
C GLY A 78 -21.72 -7.59 10.50
N LEU A 79 -20.50 -7.20 10.08
CA LEU A 79 -19.90 -7.60 8.81
C LEU A 79 -19.99 -9.12 8.64
N SER A 80 -20.62 -9.56 7.56
CA SER A 80 -20.69 -10.99 7.25
C SER A 80 -19.33 -11.53 6.83
N HIS A 81 -19.10 -12.83 6.98
CA HIS A 81 -17.87 -13.49 6.51
C HIS A 81 -17.59 -13.23 5.03
N LYS A 82 -18.65 -13.13 4.21
CA LYS A 82 -18.55 -12.84 2.78
C LYS A 82 -18.02 -11.43 2.53
N GLU A 83 -18.59 -10.42 3.18
CA GLU A 83 -18.16 -9.03 3.04
C GLU A 83 -16.73 -8.82 3.54
N ALA A 84 -16.35 -9.46 4.66
CA ALA A 84 -14.97 -9.43 5.14
C ALA A 84 -13.98 -10.06 4.15
N ALA A 85 -14.36 -11.17 3.53
CA ALA A 85 -13.57 -11.82 2.49
C ALA A 85 -13.46 -10.95 1.22
N GLU A 86 -14.54 -10.33 0.78
CA GLU A 86 -14.55 -9.43 -0.39
C GLU A 86 -13.66 -8.21 -0.17
N PHE A 87 -13.70 -7.61 1.03
CA PHE A 87 -12.82 -6.49 1.38
C PHE A 87 -11.34 -6.89 1.33
N SER A 88 -10.97 -7.98 1.99
CA SER A 88 -9.59 -8.51 1.99
C SER A 88 -9.15 -8.91 0.58
N PHE A 89 -10.04 -9.50 -0.22
CA PHE A 89 -9.75 -9.89 -1.59
C PHE A 89 -9.54 -8.69 -2.51
N GLY A 90 -10.31 -7.62 -2.34
CA GLY A 90 -10.13 -6.35 -3.07
C GLY A 90 -8.73 -5.78 -2.88
N LEU A 91 -8.27 -5.69 -1.63
CA LEU A 91 -6.93 -5.23 -1.30
C LEU A 91 -5.85 -6.12 -1.96
N ASN A 92 -5.98 -7.44 -1.85
CA ASN A 92 -5.06 -8.37 -2.49
C ASN A 92 -5.02 -8.22 -4.02
N LYS A 93 -6.17 -7.97 -4.65
CA LYS A 93 -6.28 -7.73 -6.10
C LYS A 93 -5.48 -6.49 -6.53
N THR A 94 -5.65 -5.37 -5.82
CA THR A 94 -4.90 -4.13 -6.11
C THR A 94 -3.39 -4.34 -5.93
N LEU A 95 -2.96 -5.00 -4.86
CA LEU A 95 -1.54 -5.30 -4.66
C LEU A 95 -1.00 -6.26 -5.72
N ARG A 96 -1.79 -7.24 -6.15
CA ARG A 96 -1.41 -8.14 -7.23
C ARG A 96 -1.30 -7.42 -8.57
N GLN A 97 -2.15 -6.44 -8.83
CA GLN A 97 -2.04 -5.58 -10.01
C GLN A 97 -0.70 -4.83 -10.03
N ILE A 98 -0.30 -4.20 -8.92
CA ILE A 98 1.02 -3.54 -8.80
C ILE A 98 2.15 -4.52 -9.12
N GLU A 99 2.09 -5.72 -8.55
CA GLU A 99 3.09 -6.78 -8.67
C GLU A 99 3.22 -7.33 -10.11
N THR A 100 2.15 -7.25 -10.91
CA THR A 100 2.10 -7.87 -12.27
C THR A 100 1.77 -6.87 -13.38
N CYS A 101 1.88 -5.57 -13.14
CA CYS A 101 1.45 -4.53 -14.06
C CYS A 101 2.29 -4.42 -15.36
N GLY A 102 3.42 -5.11 -15.45
CA GLY A 102 4.29 -5.10 -16.63
C GLY A 102 5.27 -3.93 -16.72
N LYS A 103 5.17 -2.94 -15.82
CA LYS A 103 6.15 -1.85 -15.68
C LYS A 103 6.90 -1.97 -14.35
N PRO A 104 8.18 -1.54 -14.26
CA PRO A 104 8.89 -1.50 -12.99
C PRO A 104 8.18 -0.59 -11.98
N VAL A 105 7.97 -1.09 -10.76
CA VAL A 105 7.39 -0.32 -9.65
C VAL A 105 8.39 -0.29 -8.50
N ALA A 106 8.85 0.89 -8.13
CA ALA A 106 9.68 1.13 -6.96
C ALA A 106 8.85 1.77 -5.84
N ILE A 107 9.04 1.31 -4.62
CA ILE A 107 8.44 1.92 -3.44
C ILE A 107 9.51 2.70 -2.70
N ALA A 108 9.33 4.01 -2.60
CA ALA A 108 10.19 4.91 -1.83
C ALA A 108 9.57 5.10 -0.43
N ILE A 109 10.06 4.32 0.53
CA ILE A 109 9.53 4.26 1.89
C ILE A 109 10.21 5.35 2.72
N ASN A 110 9.57 6.48 2.84
CA ASN A 110 10.13 7.67 3.50
C ASN A 110 9.88 7.72 5.02
N GLY A 111 9.23 6.71 5.60
CA GLY A 111 8.92 6.67 7.03
C GLY A 111 8.25 5.36 7.44
N LEU A 112 7.44 5.43 8.49
CA LEU A 112 6.73 4.30 9.06
C LEU A 112 5.84 3.60 8.02
N ALA A 113 5.99 2.27 7.88
CA ALA A 113 5.11 1.41 7.08
C ALA A 113 4.73 0.16 7.89
N LEU A 114 3.49 0.11 8.38
CA LEU A 114 3.01 -0.97 9.25
C LEU A 114 1.83 -1.71 8.62
N GLY A 115 1.72 -2.99 8.94
CA GLY A 115 0.59 -3.83 8.53
C GLY A 115 0.34 -3.76 7.04
N GLY A 116 -0.88 -3.44 6.63
CA GLY A 116 -1.25 -3.24 5.23
C GLY A 116 -0.36 -2.23 4.48
N GLY A 117 0.21 -1.23 5.18
CA GLY A 117 1.18 -0.31 4.59
C GLY A 117 2.48 -0.98 4.18
N LEU A 118 2.97 -1.92 4.99
CA LEU A 118 4.10 -2.76 4.61
C LEU A 118 3.71 -3.73 3.48
N GLU A 119 2.48 -4.24 3.47
CA GLU A 119 1.99 -5.11 2.39
C GLU A 119 1.98 -4.39 1.03
N VAL A 120 1.64 -3.09 1.00
CA VAL A 120 1.82 -2.23 -0.20
C VAL A 120 3.30 -2.16 -0.60
N CYS A 121 4.21 -1.96 0.36
CA CYS A 121 5.65 -1.94 0.07
C CYS A 121 6.14 -3.25 -0.55
N LEU A 122 5.63 -4.38 -0.07
CA LEU A 122 6.03 -5.72 -0.53
C LEU A 122 5.49 -6.05 -1.93
N ALA A 123 4.43 -5.39 -2.38
CA ALA A 123 3.87 -5.56 -3.72
C ALA A 123 4.70 -4.87 -4.81
N GLY A 124 5.53 -3.87 -4.47
CA GLY A 124 6.46 -3.27 -5.42
C GLY A 124 7.60 -4.20 -5.82
N HIS A 125 8.19 -3.97 -6.99
CA HIS A 125 9.34 -4.74 -7.48
C HIS A 125 10.63 -4.38 -6.74
N TYR A 126 10.79 -3.10 -6.39
CA TYR A 126 11.95 -2.59 -5.69
C TYR A 126 11.52 -1.72 -4.50
N ARG A 127 12.29 -1.73 -3.43
CA ARG A 127 12.04 -0.96 -2.19
C ARG A 127 13.28 -0.18 -1.81
N VAL A 128 13.11 1.11 -1.57
CA VAL A 128 14.13 2.01 -1.03
C VAL A 128 13.61 2.56 0.28
N LEU A 129 14.33 2.30 1.36
CA LEU A 129 13.99 2.78 2.70
C LEU A 129 14.82 4.02 3.02
N ALA A 130 14.17 5.05 3.56
CA ALA A 130 14.89 6.22 4.05
C ALA A 130 15.84 5.83 5.19
N ASN A 131 17.04 6.38 5.17
CA ASN A 131 18.01 6.20 6.26
C ASN A 131 17.65 7.15 7.43
N ASP A 132 16.51 6.86 8.08
CA ASP A 132 15.95 7.65 9.17
C ASP A 132 15.42 6.71 10.26
N THR A 133 15.58 7.07 11.53
CA THR A 133 15.09 6.29 12.67
C THR A 133 13.57 6.15 12.73
N GLY A 134 12.84 7.04 12.05
CA GLY A 134 11.39 6.97 11.89
C GLY A 134 10.92 6.00 10.80
N ALA A 135 11.84 5.48 9.98
CA ALA A 135 11.52 4.51 8.94
C ALA A 135 11.45 3.09 9.52
N VAL A 136 10.30 2.78 10.13
CA VAL A 136 10.04 1.50 10.80
C VAL A 136 9.09 0.66 9.96
N LEU A 137 9.46 -0.60 9.75
CA LEU A 137 8.67 -1.59 9.02
C LEU A 137 8.22 -2.70 9.97
N GLY A 138 6.97 -3.19 9.84
CA GLY A 138 6.51 -4.30 10.67
C GLY A 138 5.07 -4.70 10.45
N PHE A 139 4.73 -5.86 11.01
CA PHE A 139 3.38 -6.42 11.05
C PHE A 139 2.88 -6.48 12.50
N PRO A 140 2.21 -5.42 13.01
CA PRO A 140 1.71 -5.39 14.37
C PRO A 140 0.35 -6.08 14.55
N GLU A 141 -0.19 -6.73 13.53
CA GLU A 141 -1.54 -7.30 13.47
C GLU A 141 -1.84 -8.23 14.64
N VAL A 142 -0.86 -9.01 15.10
CA VAL A 142 -1.02 -9.92 16.23
C VAL A 142 -1.40 -9.21 17.53
N ASN A 143 -0.99 -7.95 17.70
CA ASN A 143 -1.32 -7.16 18.90
C ASN A 143 -2.81 -6.81 19.00
N ILE A 144 -3.55 -6.93 17.91
CA ILE A 144 -4.99 -6.67 17.82
C ILE A 144 -5.77 -7.93 17.38
N GLY A 145 -5.15 -9.10 17.47
CA GLY A 145 -5.79 -10.39 17.18
C GLY A 145 -6.04 -10.64 15.68
N LEU A 146 -5.28 -9.98 14.80
CA LEU A 146 -5.38 -10.14 13.34
C LEU A 146 -4.15 -10.82 12.76
N LEU A 147 -4.21 -11.08 11.45
CA LEU A 147 -3.10 -11.53 10.61
C LEU A 147 -2.90 -10.51 9.47
N PRO A 148 -1.68 -10.40 8.89
CA PRO A 148 -1.46 -9.63 7.66
C PRO A 148 -2.31 -10.19 6.51
N GLY A 149 -3.40 -9.49 6.19
CA GLY A 149 -4.48 -10.00 5.32
C GLY A 149 -4.28 -9.73 3.83
N ALA A 150 -3.36 -8.83 3.47
CA ALA A 150 -3.12 -8.43 2.08
C ALA A 150 -1.88 -9.10 1.47
N GLY A 151 -1.51 -10.28 1.97
CA GLY A 151 -0.43 -11.11 1.42
C GLY A 151 0.94 -10.90 2.06
N GLY A 152 1.03 -10.19 3.19
CA GLY A 152 2.26 -10.03 3.96
C GLY A 152 2.85 -11.39 4.38
N THR A 153 2.02 -12.30 4.88
CA THR A 153 2.40 -13.69 5.21
C THR A 153 2.90 -14.50 4.01
N GLN A 154 2.63 -14.06 2.79
CA GLN A 154 3.05 -14.72 1.55
C GLN A 154 4.31 -14.08 0.94
N ARG A 155 4.37 -12.73 0.92
CA ARG A 155 5.47 -12.00 0.28
C ARG A 155 6.72 -11.95 1.15
N THR A 156 6.55 -11.74 2.47
CA THR A 156 7.70 -11.63 3.39
C THR A 156 8.61 -12.87 3.35
N PRO A 157 8.12 -14.11 3.55
CA PRO A 157 8.99 -15.28 3.54
C PRO A 157 9.63 -15.55 2.18
N ARG A 158 9.00 -15.09 1.08
CA ARG A 158 9.59 -15.20 -0.26
C ARG A 158 10.74 -14.23 -0.47
N LEU A 159 10.71 -13.08 0.21
CA LEU A 159 11.74 -12.03 0.06
C LEU A 159 12.92 -12.23 1.00
N ILE A 160 12.69 -12.60 2.26
CA ILE A 160 13.73 -12.67 3.29
C ILE A 160 13.98 -14.07 3.85
N GLY A 161 13.28 -15.04 3.33
CA GLY A 161 13.34 -16.44 3.79
C GLY A 161 12.48 -16.69 5.01
N PHE A 162 12.05 -17.95 5.15
CA PHE A 162 11.07 -18.38 6.14
C PHE A 162 11.52 -18.17 7.60
N ARG A 163 12.83 -18.19 7.86
CA ARG A 163 13.37 -18.01 9.23
C ARG A 163 13.40 -16.55 9.69
N ASN A 164 13.38 -15.61 8.74
CA ASN A 164 13.47 -14.17 9.02
C ASN A 164 12.11 -13.47 8.89
N ALA A 165 11.10 -14.18 8.45
CA ALA A 165 9.72 -13.71 8.34
C ALA A 165 8.89 -14.15 9.56
#